data_13f7881a4ef8a6f9329dcb64fb7df272
#
_entry.id   13f7881a4ef8a6f9329dcb64fb7df272
#
_cell.length_a   1.000
_cell.length_b   1.000
_cell.length_c   1.000
_cell.angle_alpha   90.00
_cell.angle_beta   90.00
_cell.angle_gamma   90.00
#
_symmetry.space_group_name_H-M   'P 1'
#
loop_
_entity.id
_entity.type
_entity.pdbx_description
1 polymer ?
#
loop_
_entity_poly.entity_id
_entity_poly.type
_entity_poly.pdbx_seq_one_letter_code
_entity_poly.pdbx_strand_id
1 'polypeptide(L)'
;MKKRVHNFSAGPATLPVEILEAVESELYDYEGIGSSIIEISHRDQVFKEVANKAEYPVRKLLSIPEDYDVIFMQGGATLQFSLI
;
A
#
# COMPACT_ATOMS: atom_id res chain seq x y z
N MET A 1 13.37 5.73 20.70
CA MET A 1 13.33 5.91 19.24
C MET A 1 14.21 7.09 18.85
N LYS A 2 14.96 6.95 17.76
CA LYS A 2 15.73 8.07 17.23
C LYS A 2 14.79 9.17 16.73
N LYS A 3 15.23 10.41 16.90
CA LYS A 3 14.50 11.55 16.35
C LYS A 3 14.48 11.43 14.81
N ARG A 4 13.30 11.60 14.24
CA ARG A 4 13.15 11.53 12.79
C ARG A 4 13.55 12.85 12.14
N VAL A 5 14.14 12.75 10.96
CA VAL A 5 14.50 13.93 10.18
C VAL A 5 13.26 14.44 9.42
N HIS A 6 13.33 15.69 9.00
CA HIS A 6 12.35 16.23 8.07
C HIS A 6 12.72 15.76 6.67
N ASN A 7 11.89 14.90 6.10
CA ASN A 7 12.12 14.30 4.80
C ASN A 7 11.12 14.85 3.79
N PHE A 8 11.62 15.52 2.75
CA PHE A 8 10.83 16.14 1.70
C PHE A 8 10.98 15.43 0.36
N SER A 9 11.43 14.17 0.36
CA SER A 9 11.52 13.38 -0.87
C SER A 9 10.14 13.17 -1.49
N ALA A 10 10.09 13.23 -2.81
CA ALA A 10 8.83 13.12 -3.55
C ALA A 10 8.32 11.68 -3.67
N GLY A 11 9.23 10.74 -3.74
CA GLY A 11 8.93 9.31 -3.83
C GLY A 11 10.20 8.49 -4.07
N PRO A 12 10.54 7.56 -3.17
CA PRO A 12 9.86 7.27 -1.90
C PRO A 12 9.74 8.48 -1.00
N ALA A 13 8.70 8.52 -0.19
CA ALA A 13 8.38 9.66 0.65
C ALA A 13 8.27 9.27 2.12
N THR A 14 8.20 10.27 2.97
CA THR A 14 8.00 10.05 4.40
C THR A 14 6.64 9.40 4.67
N LEU A 15 6.60 8.52 5.66
CA LEU A 15 5.37 7.88 6.14
C LEU A 15 5.22 8.15 7.63
N PRO A 16 3.99 8.20 8.14
CA PRO A 16 3.78 8.28 9.59
C PRO A 16 4.42 7.09 10.31
N VAL A 17 4.92 7.34 11.53
CA VAL A 17 5.57 6.29 12.32
C VAL A 17 4.63 5.11 12.57
N GLU A 18 3.36 5.38 12.82
CA GLU A 18 2.35 4.36 13.07
C GLU A 18 2.21 3.39 11.89
N ILE A 19 2.37 3.88 10.68
CA ILE A 19 2.34 3.04 9.47
C ILE A 19 3.57 2.15 9.41
N LEU A 20 4.74 2.70 9.73
CA LEU A 20 5.98 1.92 9.75
C LEU A 20 5.94 0.83 10.82
N GLU A 21 5.39 1.12 11.98
CA GLU A 21 5.21 0.15 13.04
C GLU A 21 4.27 -0.98 12.64
N ALA A 22 3.18 -0.64 11.95
CA ALA A 22 2.25 -1.64 11.43
C ALA A 22 2.92 -2.55 10.41
N VAL A 23 3.70 -1.99 9.49
CA VAL A 23 4.46 -2.78 8.51
C VAL A 23 5.47 -3.70 9.20
N GLU A 24 6.19 -3.17 10.19
CA GLU A 24 7.16 -3.96 10.97
C GLU A 24 6.50 -5.16 11.65
N SER A 25 5.33 -4.95 12.25
CA SER A 25 4.62 -6.01 12.97
C SER A 25 4.13 -7.14 12.05
N GLU A 26 3.97 -6.86 10.77
CA GLU A 26 3.47 -7.82 9.78
C GLU A 26 4.57 -8.35 8.85
N LEU A 27 5.83 -7.94 9.09
CA LEU A 27 6.92 -8.27 8.17
C LEU A 27 7.25 -9.75 8.12
N TYR A 28 7.21 -10.44 9.27
CA TYR A 28 7.52 -11.87 9.34
C TYR A 28 6.28 -12.75 9.22
N ASP A 29 5.16 -12.27 9.70
CA ASP A 29 3.93 -13.05 9.73
C ASP A 29 2.72 -12.12 9.59
N TYR A 30 2.09 -12.19 8.44
CA TYR A 30 0.88 -11.42 8.20
C TYR A 30 -0.34 -12.17 8.76
N GLU A 31 -0.91 -11.65 9.82
CA GLU A 31 -2.14 -12.15 10.43
C GLU A 31 -2.18 -13.67 10.69
N GLY A 32 -1.05 -14.23 11.06
CA GLY A 32 -0.99 -15.65 11.44
C GLY A 32 -0.87 -16.65 10.31
N ILE A 33 -0.66 -16.19 9.07
CA ILE A 33 -0.54 -17.09 7.91
C ILE A 33 0.81 -17.79 7.82
N GLY A 34 1.79 -17.37 8.62
CA GLY A 34 3.12 -17.99 8.63
C GLY A 34 4.08 -17.44 7.58
N SER A 35 3.71 -16.35 6.90
CA SER A 35 4.59 -15.68 5.96
C SER A 35 4.32 -14.17 5.93
N SER A 36 5.28 -13.42 5.39
CA SER A 36 5.13 -11.98 5.19
C SER A 36 4.19 -11.69 4.04
N ILE A 37 3.51 -10.55 4.11
CA ILE A 37 2.70 -10.07 2.99
C ILE A 37 3.54 -9.89 1.70
N ILE A 38 4.82 -9.57 1.83
CA ILE A 38 5.71 -9.40 0.67
C ILE A 38 6.10 -10.72 0.01
N GLU A 39 5.78 -11.85 0.65
CA GLU A 39 6.04 -13.19 0.11
C GLU A 39 4.81 -13.82 -0.55
N ILE A 40 3.67 -13.13 -0.52
CA ILE A 40 2.39 -13.68 -0.96
C ILE A 40 2.14 -13.31 -2.42
N SER A 41 1.71 -14.31 -3.21
CA SER A 41 1.34 -14.10 -4.60
C SER A 41 0.12 -13.19 -4.72
N HIS A 42 0.11 -12.33 -5.74
CA HIS A 42 -1.06 -11.50 -6.05
C HIS A 42 -2.29 -12.33 -6.45
N ARG A 43 -2.11 -13.62 -6.72
CA ARG A 43 -3.21 -14.55 -7.03
C ARG A 43 -3.80 -15.21 -5.77
N ASP A 44 -3.12 -15.08 -4.64
CA ASP A 44 -3.58 -15.63 -3.37
C ASP A 44 -4.79 -14.85 -2.86
N GLN A 45 -5.73 -15.57 -2.25
CA GLN A 45 -6.92 -14.95 -1.66
C GLN A 45 -6.59 -13.95 -0.57
N VAL A 46 -5.54 -14.21 0.20
CA VAL A 46 -5.08 -13.28 1.25
C VAL A 46 -4.68 -11.94 0.64
N PHE A 47 -3.93 -11.97 -0.47
CA PHE A 47 -3.56 -10.74 -1.16
C PHE A 47 -4.76 -10.01 -1.74
N LYS A 48 -5.72 -10.74 -2.30
CA LYS A 48 -6.94 -10.15 -2.84
C LYS A 48 -7.73 -9.42 -1.77
N GLU A 49 -7.77 -9.97 -0.55
CA GLU A 49 -8.42 -9.31 0.59
C GLU A 49 -7.67 -8.04 1.00
N VAL A 50 -6.34 -8.05 0.98
CA VAL A 50 -5.52 -6.87 1.25
C VAL A 50 -5.80 -5.78 0.22
N ALA A 51 -5.85 -6.14 -1.06
CA ALA A 51 -6.14 -5.19 -2.13
C ALA A 51 -7.54 -4.57 -1.97
N ASN A 52 -8.53 -5.37 -1.63
CA ASN A 52 -9.89 -4.88 -1.38
C ASN A 52 -9.94 -3.92 -0.19
N LYS A 53 -9.22 -4.26 0.89
CA LYS A 53 -9.13 -3.39 2.07
C LYS A 53 -8.40 -2.08 1.77
N ALA A 54 -7.52 -2.05 0.79
CA ALA A 54 -6.84 -0.83 0.36
C ALA A 54 -7.74 0.02 -0.54
N GLU A 55 -8.53 -0.60 -1.39
CA GLU A 55 -9.42 0.09 -2.32
C GLU A 55 -10.55 0.83 -1.61
N TYR A 56 -11.17 0.21 -0.62
CA TYR A 56 -12.33 0.78 0.06
C TYR A 56 -12.06 2.16 0.67
N PRO A 57 -11.00 2.36 1.50
CA PRO A 57 -10.72 3.69 2.04
C PRO A 57 -10.35 4.72 0.98
N VAL A 58 -9.69 4.32 -0.10
CA VAL A 58 -9.37 5.24 -1.21
C VAL A 58 -10.66 5.78 -1.83
N ARG A 59 -11.61 4.89 -2.12
CA ARG A 59 -12.91 5.30 -2.66
C ARG A 59 -13.65 6.23 -1.70
N LYS A 60 -13.64 5.91 -0.42
CA LYS A 60 -14.32 6.69 0.61
C LYS A 60 -13.71 8.07 0.79
N LEU A 61 -12.38 8.14 0.89
CA LEU A 61 -11.67 9.40 1.13
C LEU A 61 -11.78 10.37 -0.05
N LEU A 62 -11.79 9.85 -1.27
CA LEU A 62 -11.84 10.65 -2.49
C LEU A 62 -13.25 10.74 -3.07
N SER A 63 -14.24 10.14 -2.42
CA SER A 63 -15.64 10.13 -2.88
C SER A 63 -15.78 9.63 -4.32
N ILE A 64 -15.10 8.50 -4.61
CA ILE A 64 -15.08 7.92 -5.95
C ILE A 64 -16.40 7.19 -6.22
N PRO A 65 -17.15 7.54 -7.29
CA PRO A 65 -18.36 6.83 -7.67
C PRO A 65 -18.08 5.39 -8.11
N GLU A 66 -19.08 4.53 -8.03
CA GLU A 66 -18.93 3.10 -8.38
C GLU A 66 -18.64 2.85 -9.85
N ASP A 67 -18.96 3.79 -10.72
CA ASP A 67 -18.71 3.68 -12.16
C ASP A 67 -17.25 3.98 -12.54
N TYR A 68 -16.40 4.31 -11.56
CA TYR A 68 -14.96 4.46 -11.75
C TYR A 68 -14.22 3.27 -11.15
N ASP A 69 -13.22 2.78 -11.86
CA ASP A 69 -12.33 1.74 -11.35
C ASP A 69 -11.15 2.35 -10.61
N VAL A 70 -10.74 1.72 -9.51
CA VAL A 70 -9.51 2.05 -8.79
C VAL A 70 -8.47 1.00 -9.15
N ILE A 71 -7.36 1.42 -9.72
CA ILE A 71 -6.30 0.54 -10.18
C ILE A 71 -5.00 0.91 -9.49
N PHE A 72 -4.38 -0.07 -8.84
CA PHE A 72 -3.05 0.09 -8.23
C PHE A 72 -2.00 -0.33 -9.25
N MET A 73 -1.17 0.63 -9.68
CA MET A 73 -0.16 0.40 -10.70
C MET A 73 1.22 0.71 -10.14
N GLN A 74 2.22 0.00 -10.65
CA GLN A 74 3.60 0.27 -10.28
C GLN A 74 4.13 1.52 -10.97
N GLY A 75 5.25 2.07 -10.44
CA GLY A 75 5.95 3.18 -11.04
C GLY A 75 5.52 4.53 -10.50
N GLY A 76 6.11 5.56 -11.06
CA GLY A 76 5.81 6.94 -10.72
C GLY A 76 5.20 7.68 -11.90
N ALA A 77 5.24 9.02 -11.84
CA ALA A 77 4.65 9.87 -12.86
C ALA A 77 5.24 9.64 -14.27
N THR A 78 6.54 9.41 -14.34
CA THR A 78 7.22 9.17 -15.64
C THR A 78 6.67 7.93 -16.33
N LEU A 79 6.53 6.83 -15.59
CA LEU A 79 6.01 5.58 -16.16
C LEU A 79 4.54 5.71 -16.56
N GLN A 80 3.77 6.55 -15.88
CA GLN A 80 2.36 6.78 -16.19
C GLN A 80 2.13 7.22 -17.64
N PHE A 81 3.03 8.00 -18.19
CA PHE A 81 2.91 8.43 -19.59
C PHE A 81 2.93 7.27 -20.57
N SER A 82 3.54 6.15 -20.20
CA SER A 82 3.55 4.93 -21.02
C SER A 82 2.37 4.01 -20.69
N LEU A 83 1.83 4.09 -19.49
CA LEU A 83 0.76 3.20 -19.02
C LEU A 83 -0.65 3.67 -19.35
N ILE A 84 -0.80 4.95 -19.64
CA ILE A 84 -2.11 5.53 -19.99
C ILE A 84 -2.67 4.96 -21.31
#